data_1397ea31c897562855d570ad701c5031
#
_entry.id   1397ea31c897562855d570ad701c5031
#
_cell.length_a   1.000
_cell.length_b   1.000
_cell.length_c   1.000
_cell.angle_alpha   90.00
_cell.angle_beta   90.00
_cell.angle_gamma   90.00
#
_symmetry.space_group_name_H-M   'P 1'
#
loop_
_entity.id
_entity.type
_entity.pdbx_description
1 polymer ?
#
loop_
_entity_poly.entity_id
_entity_poly.type
_entity_poly.pdbx_seq_one_letter_code
_entity_poly.pdbx_strand_id
1 'polypeptide(L)'
;MNARLSRRSLNTAVALSLGLAVSGAALAQEVTLKAVNAFQEGTYFAKNFERFIKKVNDEGKGVVQINYIGGPKAIPTFDQGAALRNGVVDLANTSASFTASLVPEGLALNYTNQTMAELRKNGGLEQLNKAYQDKGLYYFARTGESIPYHIYTNKKIDKADLTGQKLRIAPIYRDFFQKLGATVTTIPPGDVYTALERGVVDGYGWPLLGIFDMGWQEKTKFRVDPGFYTIELGVVFSANAWKKLSPAQRSFMEKQGAWLESLNAEDAARDVPAELKKQEAAGIQTIKLDPAQATMMLKTASDAAWDGIVRTSPTYGQTLRNMMAPK
;
A
#
# COMPACT_ATOMS: atom_id res chain seq x y z
N MET A 1 -101.79 6.83 -9.03
CA MET A 1 -101.23 5.99 -7.94
C MET A 1 -99.79 6.31 -7.80
N ASN A 2 -99.46 6.91 -6.68
CA ASN A 2 -98.18 7.60 -6.41
C ASN A 2 -97.10 6.65 -5.96
N ALA A 3 -95.89 6.72 -6.59
CA ALA A 3 -94.65 6.15 -6.02
C ALA A 3 -93.65 7.29 -5.80
N ARG A 4 -93.39 7.59 -4.54
CA ARG A 4 -92.40 8.60 -4.09
C ARG A 4 -91.00 8.04 -4.22
N LEU A 5 -90.16 8.72 -5.00
CA LEU A 5 -88.73 8.52 -5.03
C LEU A 5 -88.11 9.24 -3.85
N SER A 6 -87.48 8.47 -2.95
CA SER A 6 -86.66 8.94 -1.84
C SER A 6 -85.26 9.25 -2.33
N ARG A 7 -84.87 10.52 -2.22
CA ARG A 7 -83.42 10.94 -2.41
C ARG A 7 -82.63 10.50 -1.20
N ARG A 8 -81.78 9.54 -1.37
CA ARG A 8 -80.70 9.33 -0.46
C ARG A 8 -79.40 9.75 -1.19
N SER A 9 -78.91 10.87 -0.74
CA SER A 9 -77.62 11.45 -1.11
C SER A 9 -76.50 10.48 -0.83
N LEU A 10 -75.82 10.05 -1.87
CA LEU A 10 -74.58 9.30 -1.82
C LEU A 10 -73.41 10.30 -1.58
N ASN A 11 -73.06 10.49 -0.34
CA ASN A 11 -71.72 11.10 -0.01
C ASN A 11 -70.64 10.05 -0.13
N THR A 12 -70.15 9.95 -1.33
CA THR A 12 -68.92 9.18 -1.54
C THR A 12 -67.72 10.05 -1.14
N ALA A 13 -67.24 9.91 0.09
CA ALA A 13 -65.99 10.47 0.54
C ALA A 13 -64.89 9.72 -0.18
N VAL A 14 -64.33 10.35 -1.20
CA VAL A 14 -63.04 9.94 -1.77
C VAL A 14 -61.96 10.30 -0.76
N ALA A 15 -61.61 9.35 0.10
CA ALA A 15 -60.43 9.42 0.92
C ALA A 15 -59.22 9.30 -0.01
N LEU A 16 -58.66 10.45 -0.43
CA LEU A 16 -57.34 10.53 -1.05
C LEU A 16 -56.32 10.17 0.03
N SER A 17 -56.05 8.90 0.16
CA SER A 17 -54.87 8.43 0.90
C SER A 17 -53.65 8.85 0.09
N LEU A 18 -53.14 10.07 0.35
CA LEU A 18 -51.74 10.42 0.04
C LEU A 18 -50.87 9.50 0.90
N GLY A 19 -50.53 8.35 0.35
CA GLY A 19 -49.45 7.55 0.82
C GLY A 19 -48.17 8.35 0.59
N LEU A 20 -47.73 9.12 1.59
CA LEU A 20 -46.34 9.54 1.70
C LEU A 20 -45.50 8.26 1.71
N ALA A 21 -45.07 7.87 0.53
CA ALA A 21 -43.93 7.00 0.40
C ALA A 21 -42.72 7.77 0.95
N VAL A 22 -42.59 7.76 2.28
CA VAL A 22 -41.31 8.01 2.92
C VAL A 22 -40.42 6.88 2.40
N SER A 23 -39.81 7.13 1.26
CA SER A 23 -38.59 6.38 0.87
C SER A 23 -37.60 6.64 1.97
N GLY A 24 -37.73 5.91 3.08
CA GLY A 24 -36.68 5.79 4.06
C GLY A 24 -35.45 5.31 3.26
N ALA A 25 -34.59 6.26 2.93
CA ALA A 25 -33.23 5.89 2.60
C ALA A 25 -32.81 4.99 3.76
N ALA A 26 -32.82 3.69 3.54
CA ALA A 26 -32.29 2.74 4.50
C ALA A 26 -30.88 3.24 4.79
N LEU A 27 -30.72 3.97 5.90
CA LEU A 27 -29.42 4.38 6.40
C LEU A 27 -28.68 3.06 6.51
N ALA A 28 -27.74 2.85 5.62
CA ALA A 28 -26.92 1.64 5.67
C ALA A 28 -26.36 1.57 7.09
N GLN A 29 -26.63 0.48 7.79
CA GLN A 29 -26.18 0.27 9.15
C GLN A 29 -24.68 0.54 9.18
N GLU A 30 -24.18 1.28 10.18
CA GLU A 30 -22.75 1.51 10.39
C GLU A 30 -22.01 0.19 10.36
N VAL A 31 -20.93 0.13 9.58
CA VAL A 31 -20.03 -1.02 9.54
C VAL A 31 -18.75 -0.69 10.30
N THR A 32 -18.29 -1.63 11.13
CA THR A 32 -16.97 -1.55 11.76
C THR A 32 -16.02 -2.51 11.06
N LEU A 33 -14.96 -1.97 10.47
CA LEU A 33 -13.92 -2.70 9.75
C LEU A 33 -12.73 -2.95 10.68
N LYS A 34 -12.25 -4.20 10.74
CA LYS A 34 -11.07 -4.58 11.52
C LYS A 34 -9.81 -4.33 10.70
N ALA A 35 -8.88 -3.53 11.24
CA ALA A 35 -7.67 -3.10 10.55
C ALA A 35 -6.38 -3.50 11.25
N VAL A 36 -5.33 -3.79 10.47
CA VAL A 36 -3.97 -4.07 10.95
C VAL A 36 -2.94 -3.28 10.15
N ASN A 37 -1.74 -3.08 10.71
CA ASN A 37 -0.63 -2.39 10.04
C ASN A 37 0.58 -3.32 9.93
N ALA A 38 1.26 -3.32 8.78
CA ALA A 38 2.50 -4.07 8.59
C ALA A 38 3.72 -3.46 9.29
N PHE A 39 3.58 -2.24 9.80
CA PHE A 39 4.63 -1.50 10.49
C PHE A 39 4.26 -1.26 11.95
N GLN A 40 5.27 -1.11 12.79
CA GLN A 40 5.09 -0.79 14.20
C GLN A 40 4.42 0.59 14.32
N GLU A 41 3.51 0.70 15.30
CA GLU A 41 2.78 1.93 15.60
C GLU A 41 3.74 3.11 15.86
N GLY A 42 3.35 4.28 15.38
CA GLY A 42 4.10 5.52 15.53
C GLY A 42 5.32 5.65 14.60
N THR A 43 5.70 4.61 13.84
CA THR A 43 6.78 4.71 12.84
C THR A 43 6.31 5.50 11.60
N TYR A 44 7.24 6.01 10.80
CA TYR A 44 6.94 6.82 9.62
C TYR A 44 5.87 6.17 8.72
N PHE A 45 6.02 4.90 8.42
CA PHE A 45 5.12 4.17 7.52
C PHE A 45 3.81 3.71 8.18
N ALA A 46 3.67 3.85 9.50
CA ALA A 46 2.42 3.61 10.21
C ALA A 46 1.56 4.88 10.29
N LYS A 47 2.18 6.05 10.48
CA LYS A 47 1.51 7.32 10.82
C LYS A 47 0.40 7.73 9.87
N ASN A 48 0.60 7.60 8.55
CA ASN A 48 -0.40 8.01 7.57
C ASN A 48 -1.64 7.13 7.60
N PHE A 49 -1.47 5.83 7.86
CA PHE A 49 -2.59 4.93 8.09
C PHE A 49 -3.31 5.22 9.41
N GLU A 50 -2.59 5.55 10.47
CA GLU A 50 -3.18 5.96 11.75
C GLU A 50 -3.98 7.27 11.60
N ARG A 51 -3.48 8.24 10.85
CA ARG A 51 -4.21 9.47 10.49
C ARG A 51 -5.46 9.17 9.66
N PHE A 52 -5.37 8.23 8.72
CA PHE A 52 -6.50 7.76 7.92
C PHE A 52 -7.58 7.11 8.80
N ILE A 53 -7.20 6.22 9.71
CA ILE A 53 -8.13 5.60 10.66
C ILE A 53 -8.84 6.65 11.50
N LYS A 54 -8.07 7.60 12.07
CA LYS A 54 -8.64 8.69 12.86
C LYS A 54 -9.67 9.47 12.06
N LYS A 55 -9.33 9.87 10.82
CA LYS A 55 -10.22 10.64 9.95
C LYS A 55 -11.48 9.86 9.59
N VAL A 56 -11.34 8.58 9.24
CA VAL A 56 -12.51 7.72 8.96
C VAL A 56 -13.42 7.64 10.19
N ASN A 57 -12.86 7.45 11.39
CA ASN A 57 -13.64 7.33 12.62
C ASN A 57 -14.29 8.65 13.05
N ASP A 58 -13.63 9.78 12.81
CA ASP A 58 -14.19 11.10 13.12
C ASP A 58 -15.36 11.46 12.19
N GLU A 59 -15.20 11.23 10.88
CA GLU A 59 -16.15 11.66 9.84
C GLU A 59 -17.16 10.58 9.44
N GLY A 60 -16.86 9.32 9.76
CA GLY A 60 -17.66 8.16 9.31
C GLY A 60 -18.67 7.64 10.32
N LYS A 61 -19.00 8.41 11.39
CA LYS A 61 -20.01 8.03 12.37
C LYS A 61 -21.36 7.79 11.70
N GLY A 62 -21.94 6.63 11.98
CA GLY A 62 -23.18 6.18 11.33
C GLY A 62 -22.99 5.58 9.94
N VAL A 63 -21.76 5.53 9.39
CA VAL A 63 -21.47 5.01 8.05
C VAL A 63 -20.40 3.92 8.11
N VAL A 64 -19.15 4.26 8.49
CA VAL A 64 -18.00 3.34 8.58
C VAL A 64 -17.14 3.74 9.76
N GLN A 65 -16.76 2.76 10.57
CA GLN A 65 -15.75 2.87 11.61
C GLN A 65 -14.62 1.87 11.37
N ILE A 66 -13.42 2.15 11.84
CA ILE A 66 -12.28 1.25 11.78
C ILE A 66 -11.85 0.88 13.21
N ASN A 67 -11.87 -0.42 13.50
CA ASN A 67 -11.29 -0.99 14.70
C ASN A 67 -9.83 -1.39 14.41
N TYR A 68 -8.89 -0.58 14.83
CA TYR A 68 -7.46 -0.83 14.65
C TYR A 68 -6.94 -1.78 15.72
N ILE A 69 -6.45 -2.96 15.31
CA ILE A 69 -5.96 -4.00 16.24
C ILE A 69 -4.44 -3.94 16.47
N GLY A 70 -3.74 -2.98 15.83
CA GLY A 70 -2.31 -2.75 16.02
C GLY A 70 -1.43 -3.16 14.84
N GLY A 71 -0.14 -3.28 15.13
CA GLY A 71 0.91 -3.56 14.15
C GLY A 71 1.34 -5.04 14.09
N PRO A 72 2.63 -5.32 13.78
CA PRO A 72 3.17 -6.67 13.59
C PRO A 72 3.07 -7.61 14.80
N LYS A 73 2.85 -7.06 16.00
CA LYS A 73 2.59 -7.85 17.22
C LYS A 73 1.21 -8.51 17.19
N ALA A 74 0.22 -7.88 16.54
CA ALA A 74 -1.11 -8.44 16.39
C ALA A 74 -1.14 -9.51 15.29
N ILE A 75 -0.56 -9.22 14.12
CA ILE A 75 -0.40 -10.15 13.01
C ILE A 75 0.96 -9.90 12.37
N PRO A 76 1.86 -10.89 12.29
CA PRO A 76 3.19 -10.72 11.69
C PRO A 76 3.12 -10.15 10.27
N THR A 77 4.07 -9.29 9.93
CA THR A 77 4.08 -8.50 8.68
C THR A 77 3.80 -9.35 7.43
N PHE A 78 4.45 -10.51 7.30
CA PHE A 78 4.31 -11.37 6.12
C PHE A 78 3.06 -12.26 6.12
N ASP A 79 2.32 -12.31 7.25
CA ASP A 79 1.10 -13.11 7.38
C ASP A 79 -0.17 -12.29 7.08
N GLN A 80 -0.05 -10.96 6.99
CA GLN A 80 -1.20 -10.06 6.84
C GLN A 80 -1.95 -10.26 5.51
N GLY A 81 -1.26 -10.60 4.43
CA GLY A 81 -1.91 -10.94 3.16
C GLY A 81 -2.84 -12.14 3.26
N ALA A 82 -2.41 -13.19 3.97
CA ALA A 82 -3.23 -14.36 4.25
C ALA A 82 -4.38 -14.04 5.21
N ALA A 83 -4.14 -13.19 6.22
CA ALA A 83 -5.15 -12.74 7.17
C ALA A 83 -6.28 -11.95 6.47
N LEU A 84 -5.95 -11.07 5.53
CA LEU A 84 -6.91 -10.37 4.67
C LEU A 84 -7.73 -11.33 3.81
N ARG A 85 -7.05 -12.22 3.08
CA ARG A 85 -7.70 -13.19 2.19
C ARG A 85 -8.69 -14.08 2.95
N ASN A 86 -8.32 -14.49 4.16
CA ASN A 86 -9.13 -15.37 5.00
C ASN A 86 -10.18 -14.62 5.85
N GLY A 87 -10.24 -13.28 5.76
CA GLY A 87 -11.21 -12.46 6.50
C GLY A 87 -10.95 -12.36 8.00
N VAL A 88 -9.72 -12.61 8.46
CA VAL A 88 -9.30 -12.38 9.86
C VAL A 88 -9.28 -10.88 10.17
N VAL A 89 -8.91 -10.08 9.18
CA VAL A 89 -9.03 -8.62 9.16
C VAL A 89 -9.68 -8.18 7.85
N ASP A 90 -10.31 -7.00 7.86
CA ASP A 90 -11.02 -6.43 6.72
C ASP A 90 -10.13 -5.58 5.84
N LEU A 91 -9.18 -4.86 6.44
CA LEU A 91 -8.19 -4.06 5.73
C LEU A 91 -6.85 -4.04 6.46
N ALA A 92 -5.79 -3.77 5.70
CA ALA A 92 -4.45 -3.60 6.23
C ALA A 92 -3.70 -2.48 5.50
N ASN A 93 -2.87 -1.72 6.24
CA ASN A 93 -1.78 -0.97 5.65
C ASN A 93 -0.59 -1.90 5.46
N THR A 94 -0.27 -2.22 4.22
CA THR A 94 0.78 -3.17 3.90
C THR A 94 1.54 -2.77 2.63
N SER A 95 2.59 -3.48 2.29
CA SER A 95 3.31 -3.33 1.02
C SER A 95 3.07 -4.53 0.14
N ALA A 96 2.99 -4.31 -1.17
CA ALA A 96 3.01 -5.38 -2.16
C ALA A 96 4.22 -6.31 -1.97
N SER A 97 5.35 -5.78 -1.49
CA SER A 97 6.54 -6.59 -1.19
C SER A 97 6.35 -7.59 -0.04
N PHE A 98 5.39 -7.36 0.86
CA PHE A 98 5.06 -8.29 1.96
C PHE A 98 3.99 -9.31 1.57
N THR A 99 3.22 -9.01 0.53
CA THR A 99 2.17 -9.88 0.00
C THR A 99 2.53 -10.53 -1.34
N ALA A 100 3.78 -10.39 -1.81
CA ALA A 100 4.23 -10.84 -3.12
C ALA A 100 4.11 -12.36 -3.35
N SER A 101 4.15 -13.17 -2.29
CA SER A 101 3.88 -14.60 -2.38
C SER A 101 2.43 -14.92 -2.76
N LEU A 102 1.50 -14.01 -2.49
CA LEU A 102 0.08 -14.14 -2.79
C LEU A 102 -0.31 -13.38 -4.06
N VAL A 103 0.14 -12.11 -4.20
CA VAL A 103 -0.15 -11.23 -5.34
C VAL A 103 1.16 -10.61 -5.84
N PRO A 104 1.99 -11.34 -6.61
CA PRO A 104 3.24 -10.81 -7.15
C PRO A 104 3.02 -9.60 -8.08
N GLU A 105 1.85 -9.50 -8.70
CA GLU A 105 1.42 -8.38 -9.56
C GLU A 105 1.45 -7.03 -8.83
N GLY A 106 1.22 -7.03 -7.52
CA GLY A 106 1.26 -5.81 -6.71
C GLY A 106 2.59 -5.09 -6.77
N LEU A 107 3.69 -5.81 -6.99
CA LEU A 107 5.03 -5.24 -7.14
C LEU A 107 5.14 -4.25 -8.31
N ALA A 108 4.26 -4.32 -9.31
CA ALA A 108 4.22 -3.37 -10.41
C ALA A 108 4.10 -1.91 -9.94
N LEU A 109 3.43 -1.69 -8.80
CA LEU A 109 3.31 -0.36 -8.19
C LEU A 109 4.64 0.21 -7.66
N ASN A 110 5.61 -0.64 -7.36
CA ASN A 110 6.95 -0.21 -6.98
C ASN A 110 7.85 0.12 -8.18
N TYR A 111 7.51 -0.42 -9.35
CA TYR A 111 8.34 -0.36 -10.56
C TYR A 111 7.85 0.67 -11.58
N THR A 112 6.69 1.28 -11.31
CA THR A 112 6.13 2.36 -12.12
C THR A 112 6.53 3.73 -11.56
N ASN A 113 6.63 4.72 -12.45
CA ASN A 113 6.74 6.13 -12.09
C ASN A 113 5.39 6.88 -12.19
N GLN A 114 4.31 6.14 -12.49
CA GLN A 114 2.97 6.72 -12.63
C GLN A 114 2.31 6.92 -11.26
N THR A 115 1.61 8.03 -11.13
CA THR A 115 0.78 8.33 -9.97
C THR A 115 -0.49 7.47 -9.94
N MET A 116 -1.14 7.37 -8.79
CA MET A 116 -2.43 6.67 -8.69
C MET A 116 -3.51 7.28 -9.60
N ALA A 117 -3.48 8.59 -9.80
CA ALA A 117 -4.40 9.27 -10.72
C ALA A 117 -4.18 8.84 -12.18
N GLU A 118 -2.93 8.73 -12.61
CA GLU A 118 -2.57 8.24 -13.96
C GLU A 118 -2.93 6.77 -14.12
N LEU A 119 -2.68 5.93 -13.13
CA LEU A 119 -3.04 4.50 -13.14
C LEU A 119 -4.55 4.27 -13.18
N ARG A 120 -5.35 5.14 -12.53
CA ARG A 120 -6.82 5.12 -12.68
C ARG A 120 -7.24 5.54 -14.08
N LYS A 121 -6.64 6.60 -14.61
CA LYS A 121 -6.99 7.16 -15.93
C LYS A 121 -6.68 6.20 -17.09
N ASN A 122 -5.55 5.48 -17.02
CA ASN A 122 -5.12 4.57 -18.09
C ASN A 122 -5.60 3.12 -17.91
N GLY A 123 -6.35 2.81 -16.83
CA GLY A 123 -6.85 1.47 -16.53
C GLY A 123 -5.83 0.54 -15.86
N GLY A 124 -4.61 1.02 -15.56
CA GLY A 124 -3.57 0.21 -14.92
C GLY A 124 -3.97 -0.29 -13.53
N LEU A 125 -4.63 0.57 -12.73
CA LEU A 125 -5.14 0.18 -11.42
C LEU A 125 -6.29 -0.84 -11.52
N GLU A 126 -7.17 -0.70 -12.52
CA GLU A 126 -8.25 -1.67 -12.75
C GLU A 126 -7.66 -3.05 -13.11
N GLN A 127 -6.69 -3.07 -14.01
CA GLN A 127 -6.02 -4.32 -14.38
C GLN A 127 -5.28 -4.95 -13.20
N LEU A 128 -4.63 -4.17 -12.36
CA LEU A 128 -4.00 -4.63 -11.14
C LEU A 128 -5.04 -5.21 -10.17
N ASN A 129 -6.17 -4.53 -9.98
CA ASN A 129 -7.23 -4.99 -9.10
C ASN A 129 -7.91 -6.29 -9.56
N LYS A 130 -7.90 -6.63 -10.86
CA LYS A 130 -8.32 -7.96 -11.32
C LYS A 130 -7.42 -9.04 -10.71
N ALA A 131 -6.10 -8.85 -10.74
CA ALA A 131 -5.16 -9.80 -10.12
C ALA A 131 -5.33 -9.89 -8.59
N TYR A 132 -5.55 -8.77 -7.90
CA TYR A 132 -5.84 -8.76 -6.46
C TYR A 132 -7.14 -9.50 -6.13
N GLN A 133 -8.21 -9.27 -6.90
CA GLN A 133 -9.52 -9.88 -6.67
C GLN A 133 -9.52 -11.39 -6.91
N ASP A 134 -8.75 -11.89 -7.87
CA ASP A 134 -8.53 -13.32 -8.08
C ASP A 134 -7.88 -14.00 -6.87
N LYS A 135 -7.18 -13.24 -6.05
CA LYS A 135 -6.56 -13.70 -4.80
C LYS A 135 -7.36 -13.37 -3.54
N GLY A 136 -8.59 -12.85 -3.70
CA GLY A 136 -9.48 -12.48 -2.59
C GLY A 136 -9.12 -11.17 -1.90
N LEU A 137 -8.35 -10.29 -2.56
CA LEU A 137 -7.92 -8.99 -2.07
C LEU A 137 -8.45 -7.86 -2.97
N TYR A 138 -8.38 -6.63 -2.47
CA TYR A 138 -8.69 -5.42 -3.24
C TYR A 138 -7.73 -4.30 -2.84
N TYR A 139 -6.97 -3.79 -3.79
CA TYR A 139 -6.07 -2.66 -3.59
C TYR A 139 -6.87 -1.36 -3.63
N PHE A 140 -6.93 -0.66 -2.51
CA PHE A 140 -7.84 0.48 -2.33
C PHE A 140 -7.16 1.84 -2.58
N ALA A 141 -6.11 2.15 -1.82
CA ALA A 141 -5.45 3.45 -1.86
C ALA A 141 -3.98 3.34 -1.46
N ARG A 142 -3.14 4.26 -1.92
CA ARG A 142 -1.73 4.37 -1.51
C ARG A 142 -1.58 5.09 -0.18
N THR A 143 -0.70 4.57 0.67
CA THR A 143 -0.24 5.21 1.92
C THR A 143 1.23 5.60 1.88
N GLY A 144 1.94 5.32 0.79
CA GLY A 144 3.32 5.72 0.54
C GLY A 144 3.67 5.61 -0.92
N GLU A 145 4.24 6.69 -1.48
CA GLU A 145 4.72 6.77 -2.86
C GLU A 145 5.84 7.81 -2.96
N SER A 146 6.50 7.87 -4.12
CA SER A 146 7.51 8.91 -4.46
C SER A 146 8.75 8.94 -3.53
N ILE A 147 8.99 7.88 -2.77
CA ILE A 147 10.16 7.72 -1.92
C ILE A 147 11.04 6.63 -2.53
N PRO A 148 12.28 6.93 -2.97
CA PRO A 148 13.14 5.94 -3.59
C PRO A 148 13.65 4.93 -2.57
N TYR A 149 13.87 3.69 -3.01
CA TYR A 149 14.66 2.71 -2.28
C TYR A 149 16.15 2.93 -2.52
N HIS A 150 16.94 2.67 -1.49
CA HIS A 150 18.40 2.67 -1.55
C HIS A 150 18.99 1.37 -1.01
N ILE A 151 20.23 1.11 -1.42
CA ILE A 151 21.07 0.11 -0.80
C ILE A 151 21.81 0.80 0.33
N TYR A 152 21.73 0.24 1.53
CA TYR A 152 22.47 0.69 2.72
C TYR A 152 23.44 -0.38 3.15
N THR A 153 24.68 0.00 3.46
CA THR A 153 25.73 -0.94 3.85
C THR A 153 26.59 -0.40 5.00
N ASN A 154 27.22 -1.31 5.73
CA ASN A 154 28.30 -0.98 6.67
C ASN A 154 29.69 -1.12 6.05
N LYS A 155 29.78 -1.67 4.83
CA LYS A 155 30.99 -1.81 4.02
C LYS A 155 30.87 -0.97 2.76
N LYS A 156 31.95 -0.27 2.41
CA LYS A 156 31.96 0.54 1.17
C LYS A 156 31.93 -0.37 -0.06
N ILE A 157 31.22 0.06 -1.08
CA ILE A 157 31.28 -0.48 -2.43
C ILE A 157 31.74 0.64 -3.38
N ASP A 158 32.50 0.31 -4.40
CA ASP A 158 33.06 1.29 -5.35
C ASP A 158 32.37 1.24 -6.71
N LYS A 159 31.56 0.23 -6.95
CA LYS A 159 30.77 0.01 -8.17
C LYS A 159 29.45 -0.69 -7.84
N ALA A 160 28.57 -0.81 -8.81
CA ALA A 160 27.31 -1.54 -8.69
C ALA A 160 27.55 -3.07 -8.69
N ASP A 161 28.31 -3.53 -7.72
CA ASP A 161 28.66 -4.93 -7.49
C ASP A 161 28.54 -5.21 -5.99
N LEU A 162 27.67 -6.13 -5.63
CA LEU A 162 27.38 -6.52 -4.26
C LEU A 162 28.02 -7.86 -3.88
N THR A 163 28.95 -8.33 -4.68
CA THR A 163 29.69 -9.58 -4.41
C THR A 163 30.35 -9.52 -3.02
N GLY A 164 30.13 -10.55 -2.22
CA GLY A 164 30.63 -10.64 -0.84
C GLY A 164 29.81 -9.85 0.19
N GLN A 165 28.74 -9.14 -0.20
CA GLN A 165 27.80 -8.50 0.71
C GLN A 165 26.68 -9.48 1.10
N LYS A 166 26.36 -9.54 2.38
CA LYS A 166 25.18 -10.23 2.91
C LYS A 166 24.13 -9.17 3.17
N LEU A 167 23.04 -9.17 2.41
CA LEU A 167 22.05 -8.10 2.51
C LEU A 167 20.69 -8.61 2.96
N ARG A 168 20.10 -7.87 3.88
CA ARG A 168 18.69 -8.02 4.21
C ARG A 168 17.84 -7.53 3.06
N ILE A 169 16.84 -8.31 2.72
CA ILE A 169 15.86 -7.93 1.70
C ILE A 169 14.40 -8.03 2.21
N ALA A 170 13.50 -7.28 1.54
CA ALA A 170 12.14 -7.68 1.30
C ALA A 170 12.08 -8.39 -0.07
N PRO A 171 11.04 -9.19 -0.36
CA PRO A 171 10.96 -9.96 -1.62
C PRO A 171 11.14 -9.14 -2.90
N ILE A 172 10.72 -7.89 -2.90
CA ILE A 172 10.70 -6.99 -4.06
C ILE A 172 12.06 -6.83 -4.77
N TYR A 173 13.17 -6.82 -4.05
CA TYR A 173 14.49 -6.60 -4.64
C TYR A 173 15.42 -7.82 -4.59
N ARG A 174 14.85 -9.02 -4.34
CA ARG A 174 15.63 -10.26 -4.31
C ARG A 174 16.40 -10.48 -5.61
N ASP A 175 15.70 -10.56 -6.73
CA ASP A 175 16.28 -10.88 -8.04
C ASP A 175 17.32 -9.81 -8.44
N PHE A 176 17.04 -8.54 -8.15
CA PHE A 176 17.93 -7.43 -8.42
C PHE A 176 19.24 -7.55 -7.63
N PHE A 177 19.17 -7.72 -6.31
CA PHE A 177 20.37 -7.80 -5.48
C PHE A 177 21.21 -9.07 -5.78
N GLN A 178 20.55 -10.18 -6.09
CA GLN A 178 21.23 -11.40 -6.53
C GLN A 178 21.93 -11.21 -7.88
N LYS A 179 21.34 -10.49 -8.84
CA LYS A 179 21.99 -10.14 -10.11
C LYS A 179 23.21 -9.24 -9.93
N LEU A 180 23.25 -8.45 -8.87
CA LEU A 180 24.43 -7.67 -8.47
C LEU A 180 25.43 -8.47 -7.61
N GLY A 181 25.21 -9.76 -7.37
CA GLY A 181 26.14 -10.64 -6.67
C GLY A 181 25.95 -10.76 -5.15
N ALA A 182 24.93 -10.15 -4.56
CA ALA A 182 24.71 -10.23 -3.13
C ALA A 182 24.20 -11.60 -2.68
N THR A 183 24.61 -12.02 -1.47
CA THR A 183 23.91 -13.04 -0.69
C THR A 183 22.74 -12.38 0.04
N VAL A 184 21.51 -12.87 -0.14
CA VAL A 184 20.30 -12.18 0.36
C VAL A 184 19.51 -13.03 1.36
N THR A 185 19.03 -12.37 2.42
CA THR A 185 18.16 -12.97 3.44
C THR A 185 16.92 -12.12 3.65
N THR A 186 15.74 -12.74 3.56
CA THR A 186 14.48 -12.06 3.86
C THR A 186 14.28 -11.97 5.37
N ILE A 187 14.21 -10.74 5.89
CA ILE A 187 14.02 -10.46 7.32
C ILE A 187 12.94 -9.40 7.45
N PRO A 188 11.94 -9.58 8.33
CA PRO A 188 10.91 -8.55 8.59
C PRO A 188 11.55 -7.30 9.22
N PRO A 189 10.95 -6.11 9.03
CA PRO A 189 11.58 -4.85 9.49
C PRO A 189 11.96 -4.83 10.97
N GLY A 190 11.12 -5.40 11.85
CA GLY A 190 11.37 -5.41 13.29
C GLY A 190 12.64 -6.15 13.73
N ASP A 191 13.17 -7.05 12.90
CA ASP A 191 14.31 -7.90 13.26
C ASP A 191 15.64 -7.45 12.62
N VAL A 192 15.61 -6.40 11.78
CA VAL A 192 16.77 -5.96 10.99
C VAL A 192 17.87 -5.37 11.86
N TYR A 193 17.53 -4.58 12.89
CA TYR A 193 18.52 -4.02 13.81
C TYR A 193 19.38 -5.11 14.45
N THR A 194 18.74 -6.14 14.98
CA THR A 194 19.42 -7.28 15.60
C THR A 194 20.28 -8.06 14.58
N ALA A 195 19.77 -8.22 13.35
CA ALA A 195 20.54 -8.89 12.28
C ALA A 195 21.81 -8.11 11.89
N LEU A 196 21.73 -6.78 11.82
CA LEU A 196 22.88 -5.89 11.60
C LEU A 196 23.86 -5.93 12.76
N GLU A 197 23.34 -5.83 13.99
CA GLU A 197 24.16 -5.85 15.20
C GLU A 197 24.97 -7.14 15.36
N ARG A 198 24.35 -8.28 15.04
CA ARG A 198 25.00 -9.61 15.12
C ARG A 198 25.83 -9.95 13.89
N GLY A 199 25.92 -9.08 12.88
CA GLY A 199 26.67 -9.34 11.64
C GLY A 199 26.07 -10.46 10.77
N VAL A 200 24.79 -10.79 10.96
CA VAL A 200 24.06 -11.72 10.08
C VAL A 200 23.97 -11.14 8.68
N VAL A 201 23.79 -9.81 8.59
CA VAL A 201 23.79 -9.04 7.35
C VAL A 201 24.76 -7.85 7.45
N ASP A 202 25.34 -7.45 6.32
CA ASP A 202 26.24 -6.31 6.18
C ASP A 202 25.50 -5.01 5.79
N GLY A 203 24.19 -5.13 5.47
CA GLY A 203 23.38 -4.03 5.01
C GLY A 203 21.97 -4.48 4.60
N TYR A 204 21.26 -3.60 3.94
CA TYR A 204 19.85 -3.82 3.61
C TYR A 204 19.40 -2.96 2.43
N GLY A 205 18.29 -3.34 1.78
CA GLY A 205 17.48 -2.47 0.96
C GLY A 205 16.37 -1.86 1.79
N TRP A 206 16.16 -0.54 1.65
CA TRP A 206 15.08 0.18 2.34
C TRP A 206 14.76 1.50 1.63
N PRO A 207 13.52 2.02 1.74
CA PRO A 207 13.22 3.38 1.30
C PRO A 207 14.10 4.43 1.99
N LEU A 208 14.21 5.60 1.39
CA LEU A 208 15.01 6.70 1.95
C LEU A 208 14.58 7.06 3.38
N LEU A 209 13.29 6.99 3.69
CA LEU A 209 12.71 7.34 4.98
C LEU A 209 12.58 6.14 5.92
N GLY A 210 12.54 6.40 7.24
CA GLY A 210 12.13 5.44 8.27
C GLY A 210 13.26 4.66 8.93
N ILE A 211 14.53 4.81 8.53
CA ILE A 211 15.64 4.08 9.17
C ILE A 211 15.90 4.52 10.62
N PHE A 212 15.58 5.77 10.95
CA PHE A 212 15.75 6.31 12.31
C PHE A 212 14.70 5.80 13.29
N ASP A 213 13.49 5.51 12.82
CA ASP A 213 12.42 4.98 13.68
C ASP A 213 12.77 3.60 14.25
N MET A 214 13.67 2.87 13.56
CA MET A 214 14.09 1.52 13.89
C MET A 214 15.54 1.44 14.38
N GLY A 215 16.22 2.58 14.57
CA GLY A 215 17.59 2.65 15.04
C GLY A 215 18.65 2.17 14.04
N TRP A 216 18.27 1.88 12.78
CA TRP A 216 19.20 1.25 11.81
C TRP A 216 20.36 2.17 11.41
N GLN A 217 20.20 3.50 11.52
CA GLN A 217 21.25 4.48 11.27
C GLN A 217 22.51 4.22 12.13
N GLU A 218 22.37 3.64 13.31
CA GLU A 218 23.51 3.32 14.19
C GLU A 218 24.44 2.24 13.60
N LYS A 219 23.89 1.39 12.72
CA LYS A 219 24.60 0.28 12.08
C LYS A 219 24.87 0.53 10.59
N THR A 220 24.54 1.73 10.09
CA THR A 220 24.63 2.10 8.67
C THR A 220 25.75 3.09 8.46
N LYS A 221 26.67 2.80 7.52
CA LYS A 221 27.76 3.71 7.17
C LYS A 221 27.59 4.36 5.81
N PHE A 222 26.95 3.66 4.89
CA PHE A 222 26.86 4.09 3.50
C PHE A 222 25.44 3.94 2.95
N ARG A 223 25.04 4.90 2.12
CA ARG A 223 23.89 4.84 1.23
C ARG A 223 24.36 4.94 -0.20
N VAL A 224 23.87 4.07 -1.07
CA VAL A 224 24.21 4.07 -2.50
C VAL A 224 23.21 4.91 -3.28
N ASP A 225 23.70 5.85 -4.06
CA ASP A 225 22.95 6.66 -5.03
C ASP A 225 23.37 6.31 -6.47
N PRO A 226 22.40 6.28 -7.41
CA PRO A 226 21.02 6.64 -7.26
C PRO A 226 20.18 5.59 -6.51
N GLY A 227 19.00 6.02 -6.03
CA GLY A 227 17.97 5.07 -5.60
C GLY A 227 17.44 4.27 -6.79
N PHE A 228 16.82 3.14 -6.50
CA PHE A 228 16.26 2.26 -7.54
C PHE A 228 14.73 2.21 -7.47
N TYR A 229 13.95 1.43 -7.18
CA TYR A 229 12.49 1.41 -7.16
C TYR A 229 11.86 2.57 -6.34
N THR A 230 10.56 2.69 -6.41
CA THR A 230 9.78 3.61 -5.57
C THR A 230 9.02 2.83 -4.51
N ILE A 231 8.87 3.40 -3.32
CA ILE A 231 8.05 2.78 -2.29
C ILE A 231 6.61 2.62 -2.77
N GLU A 232 6.03 1.51 -2.43
CA GLU A 232 4.60 1.27 -2.47
C GLU A 232 4.16 0.78 -1.11
N LEU A 233 3.27 1.52 -0.50
CA LEU A 233 2.45 1.09 0.62
C LEU A 233 1.01 1.37 0.28
N GLY A 234 0.12 0.47 0.68
CA GLY A 234 -1.28 0.64 0.36
C GLY A 234 -2.22 0.12 1.43
N VAL A 235 -3.40 0.70 1.45
CA VAL A 235 -4.55 0.12 2.11
C VAL A 235 -5.11 -0.97 1.20
N VAL A 236 -5.01 -2.20 1.66
CA VAL A 236 -5.53 -3.39 0.96
C VAL A 236 -6.67 -3.97 1.78
N PHE A 237 -7.81 -4.20 1.13
CA PHE A 237 -8.98 -4.85 1.72
C PHE A 237 -8.98 -6.34 1.44
N SER A 238 -9.64 -7.11 2.33
CA SER A 238 -10.30 -8.33 1.94
C SER A 238 -11.33 -8.01 0.85
N ALA A 239 -11.30 -8.73 -0.28
CA ALA A 239 -12.27 -8.50 -1.36
C ALA A 239 -13.71 -8.71 -0.88
N ASN A 240 -13.91 -9.65 0.06
CA ASN A 240 -15.23 -9.90 0.65
C ASN A 240 -15.68 -8.73 1.53
N ALA A 241 -14.78 -8.13 2.33
CA ALA A 241 -15.11 -6.96 3.14
C ALA A 241 -15.49 -5.77 2.25
N TRP A 242 -14.69 -5.49 1.21
CA TRP A 242 -14.99 -4.43 0.24
C TRP A 242 -16.34 -4.63 -0.48
N LYS A 243 -16.63 -5.85 -0.91
CA LYS A 243 -17.90 -6.19 -1.60
C LYS A 243 -19.14 -6.02 -0.71
N LYS A 244 -19.02 -6.20 0.60
CA LYS A 244 -20.12 -6.04 1.56
C LYS A 244 -20.46 -4.58 1.83
N LEU A 245 -19.58 -3.63 1.55
CA LEU A 245 -19.86 -2.22 1.73
C LEU A 245 -20.97 -1.78 0.77
N SER A 246 -21.93 -1.00 1.29
CA SER A 246 -22.94 -0.35 0.48
C SER A 246 -22.33 0.69 -0.47
N PRO A 247 -23.02 1.13 -1.52
CA PRO A 247 -22.53 2.20 -2.39
C PRO A 247 -22.17 3.48 -1.63
N ALA A 248 -22.94 3.87 -0.62
CA ALA A 248 -22.67 5.05 0.21
C ALA A 248 -21.39 4.86 1.05
N GLN A 249 -21.19 3.67 1.65
CA GLN A 249 -19.99 3.35 2.41
C GLN A 249 -18.74 3.33 1.52
N ARG A 250 -18.82 2.76 0.30
CA ARG A 250 -17.72 2.79 -0.66
C ARG A 250 -17.36 4.20 -1.08
N SER A 251 -18.35 5.02 -1.43
CA SER A 251 -18.14 6.42 -1.82
C SER A 251 -17.50 7.23 -0.69
N PHE A 252 -17.93 7.01 0.56
CA PHE A 252 -17.29 7.60 1.73
C PHE A 252 -15.82 7.18 1.83
N MET A 253 -15.52 5.88 1.74
CA MET A 253 -14.15 5.36 1.81
C MET A 253 -13.29 5.89 0.66
N GLU A 254 -13.79 5.93 -0.58
CA GLU A 254 -13.08 6.45 -1.75
C GLU A 254 -12.67 7.91 -1.56
N LYS A 255 -13.54 8.75 -0.96
CA LYS A 255 -13.21 10.13 -0.59
C LYS A 255 -12.05 10.16 0.43
N GLN A 256 -12.08 9.30 1.44
CA GLN A 256 -11.03 9.21 2.44
C GLN A 256 -9.71 8.68 1.84
N GLY A 257 -9.79 7.74 0.90
CA GLY A 257 -8.64 7.24 0.15
C GLY A 257 -7.95 8.32 -0.70
N ALA A 258 -8.74 9.13 -1.42
CA ALA A 258 -8.20 10.25 -2.18
C ALA A 258 -7.50 11.29 -1.29
N TRP A 259 -8.08 11.60 -0.13
CA TRP A 259 -7.42 12.47 0.86
C TRP A 259 -6.09 11.87 1.35
N LEU A 260 -6.07 10.56 1.64
CA LEU A 260 -4.86 9.88 2.09
C LEU A 260 -3.74 9.95 1.04
N GLU A 261 -4.06 9.76 -0.23
CA GLU A 261 -3.09 9.85 -1.32
C GLU A 261 -2.50 11.26 -1.46
N SER A 262 -3.33 12.31 -1.35
CA SER A 262 -2.84 13.71 -1.35
C SER A 262 -1.91 13.99 -0.17
N LEU A 263 -2.29 13.51 1.01
CA LEU A 263 -1.48 13.64 2.23
C LEU A 263 -0.09 13.00 2.07
N ASN A 264 -0.03 11.82 1.45
CA ASN A 264 1.25 11.13 1.23
C ASN A 264 2.19 11.89 0.30
N ALA A 265 1.65 12.48 -0.77
CA ALA A 265 2.45 13.26 -1.71
C ALA A 265 3.06 14.50 -1.04
N GLU A 266 2.25 15.21 -0.21
CA GLU A 266 2.71 16.36 0.56
C GLU A 266 3.79 15.99 1.58
N ASP A 267 3.56 14.92 2.34
CA ASP A 267 4.51 14.43 3.34
C ASP A 267 5.83 13.99 2.68
N ALA A 268 5.79 13.24 1.59
CA ALA A 268 6.99 12.81 0.88
C ALA A 268 7.81 14.00 0.35
N ALA A 269 7.15 15.01 -0.23
CA ALA A 269 7.81 16.22 -0.74
C ALA A 269 8.53 16.99 0.35
N ARG A 270 7.97 17.05 1.56
CA ARG A 270 8.56 17.69 2.74
C ARG A 270 9.70 16.86 3.35
N ASP A 271 9.45 15.56 3.54
CA ASP A 271 10.27 14.70 4.40
C ASP A 271 11.50 14.13 3.69
N VAL A 272 11.44 13.89 2.38
CA VAL A 272 12.57 13.36 1.60
C VAL A 272 13.80 14.28 1.68
N PRO A 273 13.70 15.60 1.42
CA PRO A 273 14.86 16.48 1.55
C PRO A 273 15.38 16.61 3.00
N ALA A 274 14.47 16.54 3.98
CA ALA A 274 14.85 16.62 5.40
C ALA A 274 15.61 15.36 5.84
N GLU A 275 15.19 14.18 5.39
CA GLU A 275 15.83 12.91 5.73
C GLU A 275 17.24 12.81 5.16
N LEU A 276 17.49 13.30 3.93
CA LEU A 276 18.83 13.33 3.34
C LEU A 276 19.81 14.09 4.24
N LYS A 277 19.42 15.27 4.73
CA LYS A 277 20.22 16.05 5.66
C LYS A 277 20.42 15.34 7.01
N LYS A 278 19.39 14.66 7.49
CA LYS A 278 19.42 13.91 8.74
C LYS A 278 20.37 12.72 8.65
N GLN A 279 20.38 11.99 7.53
CA GLN A 279 21.31 10.89 7.28
C GLN A 279 22.74 11.37 7.20
N GLU A 280 23.00 12.47 6.49
CA GLU A 280 24.33 13.10 6.43
C GLU A 280 24.82 13.53 7.83
N ALA A 281 23.97 14.21 8.62
CA ALA A 281 24.28 14.61 9.99
C ALA A 281 24.54 13.42 10.93
N ALA A 282 23.93 12.25 10.66
CA ALA A 282 24.19 11.00 11.37
C ALA A 282 25.47 10.28 10.90
N GLY A 283 26.21 10.85 9.94
CA GLY A 283 27.48 10.30 9.44
C GLY A 283 27.31 9.23 8.35
N ILE A 284 26.11 9.06 7.78
CA ILE A 284 25.89 8.15 6.66
C ILE A 284 26.46 8.78 5.39
N GLN A 285 27.49 8.17 4.82
CA GLN A 285 28.16 8.65 3.62
C GLN A 285 27.40 8.22 2.36
N THR A 286 27.20 9.14 1.44
CA THR A 286 26.59 8.83 0.14
C THR A 286 27.66 8.32 -0.82
N ILE A 287 27.49 7.08 -1.31
CA ILE A 287 28.25 6.52 -2.42
C ILE A 287 27.54 6.90 -3.71
N LYS A 288 28.07 7.88 -4.43
CA LYS A 288 27.58 8.24 -5.76
C LYS A 288 28.28 7.35 -6.79
N LEU A 289 27.51 6.47 -7.43
CA LEU A 289 28.02 5.68 -8.55
C LEU A 289 28.33 6.60 -9.75
N ASP A 290 29.36 6.26 -10.51
CA ASP A 290 29.60 6.94 -11.78
C ASP A 290 28.41 6.71 -12.75
N PRO A 291 28.24 7.56 -13.77
CA PRO A 291 27.06 7.50 -14.65
C PRO A 291 26.87 6.16 -15.36
N ALA A 292 27.94 5.47 -15.74
CA ALA A 292 27.86 4.17 -16.40
C ALA A 292 27.39 3.07 -15.43
N GLN A 293 27.95 3.05 -14.20
CA GLN A 293 27.53 2.14 -13.13
C GLN A 293 26.09 2.40 -12.68
N ALA A 294 25.72 3.68 -12.55
CA ALA A 294 24.35 4.07 -12.21
C ALA A 294 23.34 3.58 -13.26
N THR A 295 23.63 3.80 -14.54
CA THR A 295 22.78 3.36 -15.66
C THR A 295 22.65 1.83 -15.67
N MET A 296 23.76 1.11 -15.51
CA MET A 296 23.78 -0.35 -15.45
C MET A 296 22.95 -0.87 -14.28
N MET A 297 23.13 -0.29 -13.09
CA MET A 297 22.40 -0.66 -11.88
C MET A 297 20.87 -0.47 -12.05
N LEU A 298 20.45 0.70 -12.55
CA LEU A 298 19.03 1.01 -12.76
C LEU A 298 18.41 0.12 -13.85
N LYS A 299 19.15 -0.15 -14.92
CA LYS A 299 18.70 -1.11 -15.94
C LYS A 299 18.54 -2.52 -15.37
N THR A 300 19.52 -2.99 -14.61
CA THR A 300 19.48 -4.30 -13.95
C THR A 300 18.28 -4.39 -12.99
N ALA A 301 18.01 -3.32 -12.23
CA ALA A 301 16.86 -3.25 -11.35
C ALA A 301 15.56 -3.36 -12.15
N SER A 302 15.38 -2.54 -13.19
CA SER A 302 14.17 -2.52 -14.03
C SER A 302 13.93 -3.87 -14.72
N ASP A 303 14.95 -4.45 -15.33
CA ASP A 303 14.85 -5.75 -16.00
C ASP A 303 14.48 -6.85 -14.99
N ALA A 304 15.17 -6.92 -13.84
CA ALA A 304 14.88 -7.90 -12.81
C ALA A 304 13.42 -7.80 -12.31
N ALA A 305 12.93 -6.58 -12.14
CA ALA A 305 11.60 -6.28 -11.68
C ALA A 305 10.52 -6.79 -12.64
N TRP A 306 10.54 -6.31 -13.88
CA TRP A 306 9.50 -6.61 -14.86
C TRP A 306 9.57 -8.04 -15.37
N ASP A 307 10.77 -8.59 -15.58
CA ASP A 307 10.93 -10.01 -15.92
C ASP A 307 10.43 -10.91 -14.79
N GLY A 308 10.62 -10.49 -13.54
CA GLY A 308 10.07 -11.17 -12.36
C GLY A 308 8.54 -11.24 -12.37
N ILE A 309 7.86 -10.11 -12.62
CA ILE A 309 6.38 -10.07 -12.71
C ILE A 309 5.89 -10.91 -13.88
N VAL A 310 6.47 -10.75 -15.07
CA VAL A 310 6.06 -11.53 -16.26
C VAL A 310 6.23 -13.04 -16.01
N ARG A 311 7.31 -13.46 -15.36
CA ARG A 311 7.57 -14.85 -15.03
C ARG A 311 6.59 -15.42 -14.00
N THR A 312 6.26 -14.64 -12.96
CA THR A 312 5.44 -15.10 -11.82
C THR A 312 3.95 -14.92 -12.05
N SER A 313 3.55 -14.09 -13.00
CA SER A 313 2.16 -13.82 -13.36
C SER A 313 1.93 -13.92 -14.88
N PRO A 314 1.80 -15.15 -15.42
CA PRO A 314 1.56 -15.36 -16.86
C PRO A 314 0.28 -14.68 -17.36
N THR A 315 -0.74 -14.57 -16.52
CA THR A 315 -2.05 -13.98 -16.88
C THR A 315 -2.01 -12.47 -16.99
N TYR A 316 -1.32 -11.80 -16.05
CA TYR A 316 -1.39 -10.34 -15.90
C TYR A 316 -0.06 -9.64 -16.20
N GLY A 317 1.07 -10.33 -16.04
CA GLY A 317 2.39 -9.71 -15.97
C GLY A 317 2.75 -8.90 -17.20
N GLN A 318 2.53 -9.43 -18.41
CA GLN A 318 2.87 -8.72 -19.64
C GLN A 318 1.97 -7.49 -19.85
N THR A 319 0.68 -7.60 -19.53
CA THR A 319 -0.25 -6.46 -19.64
C THR A 319 0.13 -5.35 -18.66
N LEU A 320 0.42 -5.71 -17.41
CA LEU A 320 0.88 -4.74 -16.41
C LEU A 320 2.19 -4.07 -16.83
N ARG A 321 3.17 -4.84 -17.35
CA ARG A 321 4.41 -4.26 -17.88
C ARG A 321 4.14 -3.23 -18.99
N ASN A 322 3.27 -3.55 -19.94
CA ASN A 322 2.95 -2.66 -21.06
C ASN A 322 2.25 -1.37 -20.60
N MET A 323 1.45 -1.43 -19.53
CA MET A 323 0.67 -0.30 -19.02
C MET A 323 1.44 0.53 -18.00
N MET A 324 2.33 -0.07 -17.23
CA MET A 324 2.88 0.53 -16.01
C MET A 324 4.40 0.73 -16.06
N ALA A 325 5.15 0.01 -16.90
CA ALA A 325 6.60 0.21 -16.98
C ALA A 325 6.92 1.64 -17.46
N PRO A 326 7.99 2.26 -16.91
CA PRO A 326 8.51 3.52 -17.42
C PRO A 326 8.82 3.41 -18.92
N LYS A 327 8.44 4.43 -19.68
CA LYS A 327 8.69 4.51 -21.11
C LYS A 327 10.04 5.16 -21.38
#